data_9a589c7ed9076a01425ff8cf08db07a4
#
_entry.id   9a589c7ed9076a01425ff8cf08db07a4
#
_cell.length_a   1.000
_cell.length_b   1.000
_cell.length_c   1.000
_cell.angle_alpha   90.00
_cell.angle_beta   90.00
_cell.angle_gamma   90.00
#
_symmetry.space_group_name_H-M   'P 1'
#
loop_
_entity.id
_entity.type
_entity.pdbx_description
1 polymer ?
#
loop_
_entity_poly.entity_id
_entity_poly.type
_entity_poly.pdbx_seq_one_letter_code
_entity_poly.pdbx_strand_id
1 'polypeptide(L)'
;MENIKTNNNMRTIYKYTISNTPEVVSGVNLESKIYVPVDSKILCCKVQNSTEVCVWVELNDSDFHDSQVLIQPITIKIFGTGWNIDEIKDKNYEYIDTIMIGEGIFVYHVYAIYE
;
A
#
# COMPACT_ATOMS: atom_id res chain seq x y z
N MET A 1 33.09 16.44 1.74
CA MET A 1 32.54 16.02 1.52
C MET A 1 31.52 15.63 1.51
N GLU A 2 30.92 15.75 1.50
CA GLU A 2 29.96 15.37 1.44
C GLU A 2 29.39 14.48 0.93
N ASN A 3 29.55 14.12 0.36
CA ASN A 3 29.12 13.09 -0.23
C ASN A 3 28.61 12.06 0.58
N ILE A 4 28.67 12.08 1.73
CA ILE A 4 28.13 11.22 2.64
C ILE A 4 26.69 11.09 2.54
N LYS A 5 26.04 12.17 2.13
CA LYS A 5 24.67 12.14 2.01
C LYS A 5 24.17 11.20 1.01
N THR A 6 24.89 10.92 0.01
CA THR A 6 24.42 10.05 -1.02
C THR A 6 24.29 8.64 -0.52
N ASN A 7 24.99 8.29 0.53
CA ASN A 7 24.90 6.95 1.05
C ASN A 7 23.57 6.69 1.74
N ASN A 8 22.84 7.74 2.04
CA ASN A 8 21.58 7.59 2.75
C ASN A 8 20.40 7.45 1.84
N ASN A 9 20.63 7.43 0.53
CA ASN A 9 19.54 7.37 -0.42
C ASN A 9 19.47 6.05 -1.13
N MET A 10 19.52 4.99 -0.35
CA MET A 10 19.41 3.66 -0.92
C MET A 10 17.96 3.30 -1.03
N ARG A 11 17.39 3.58 -2.20
CA ARG A 11 16.00 3.25 -2.45
C ARG A 11 15.85 1.75 -2.66
N THR A 12 14.86 1.19 -2.04
CA THR A 12 14.58 -0.24 -2.08
C THR A 12 13.07 -0.41 -2.20
N ILE A 13 12.64 -1.52 -2.73
CA ILE A 13 11.22 -1.82 -2.85
C ILE A 13 10.90 -2.94 -1.87
N TYR A 14 9.94 -2.66 -0.99
CA TYR A 14 9.46 -3.61 -0.01
C TYR A 14 8.07 -4.09 -0.40
N LYS A 15 7.77 -5.34 -0.08
CA LYS A 15 6.46 -5.92 -0.29
C LYS A 15 5.76 -6.05 1.05
N TYR A 16 4.50 -5.60 1.11
CA TYR A 16 3.66 -5.77 2.28
C TYR A 16 2.45 -6.60 1.87
N THR A 17 2.22 -7.72 2.54
CA THR A 17 1.00 -8.49 2.34
C THR A 17 -0.07 -7.88 3.22
N ILE A 18 -1.15 -7.40 2.61
CA ILE A 18 -2.17 -6.66 3.34
C ILE A 18 -3.45 -7.46 3.56
N SER A 19 -3.68 -8.50 2.77
CA SER A 19 -4.88 -9.31 2.89
C SER A 19 -4.68 -10.58 2.08
N ASN A 20 -5.71 -11.41 1.99
CA ASN A 20 -5.70 -12.56 1.09
C ASN A 20 -7.01 -12.58 0.30
N THR A 21 -7.01 -13.29 -0.82
CA THR A 21 -8.13 -13.23 -1.74
C THR A 21 -9.43 -13.80 -1.15
N PRO A 22 -9.42 -14.87 -0.36
CA PRO A 22 -10.68 -15.32 0.25
C PRO A 22 -11.30 -14.27 1.17
N GLU A 23 -10.48 -13.55 1.93
CA GLU A 23 -10.99 -12.51 2.82
C GLU A 23 -11.58 -11.35 2.04
N VAL A 24 -10.88 -10.92 1.00
CA VAL A 24 -11.37 -9.80 0.19
C VAL A 24 -12.72 -10.15 -0.43
N VAL A 25 -12.85 -11.35 -1.00
CA VAL A 25 -14.11 -11.76 -1.61
C VAL A 25 -15.22 -11.87 -0.58
N SER A 26 -14.89 -12.26 0.65
CA SER A 26 -15.88 -12.35 1.73
C SER A 26 -16.21 -11.00 2.35
N GLY A 27 -15.53 -9.94 1.94
CA GLY A 27 -15.80 -8.61 2.47
C GLY A 27 -15.15 -8.32 3.80
N VAL A 28 -14.13 -9.11 4.18
CA VAL A 28 -13.40 -8.86 5.42
C VAL A 28 -11.98 -8.45 5.08
N ASN A 29 -11.32 -7.81 6.03
CA ASN A 29 -9.95 -7.36 5.91
C ASN A 29 -9.73 -6.48 4.67
N LEU A 30 -10.68 -5.56 4.46
CA LEU A 30 -10.63 -4.64 3.32
C LEU A 30 -9.89 -3.36 3.64
N GLU A 31 -9.39 -3.24 4.84
CA GLU A 31 -8.62 -2.07 5.27
C GLU A 31 -7.41 -2.53 6.06
N SER A 32 -6.25 -2.01 5.72
CA SER A 32 -5.00 -2.35 6.39
C SER A 32 -4.15 -1.11 6.55
N LYS A 33 -3.32 -1.09 7.57
CA LYS A 33 -2.33 -0.01 7.72
C LYS A 33 -0.94 -0.56 7.53
N ILE A 34 -0.14 0.19 6.79
CA ILE A 34 1.29 -0.09 6.70
C ILE A 34 2.03 1.10 7.29
N TYR A 35 3.20 0.86 7.83
CA TYR A 35 4.00 1.88 8.50
C TYR A 35 5.31 2.03 7.74
N VAL A 36 5.53 3.20 7.18
CA VAL A 36 6.65 3.44 6.27
C VAL A 36 7.26 4.81 6.56
N PRO A 37 8.53 5.01 6.19
CA PRO A 37 9.13 6.35 6.30
C PRO A 37 8.36 7.36 5.47
N VAL A 38 8.41 8.62 5.88
CA VAL A 38 7.59 9.68 5.28
C VAL A 38 7.82 9.90 3.80
N ASP A 39 8.99 9.52 3.28
CA ASP A 39 9.30 9.70 1.85
C ASP A 39 8.90 8.51 1.00
N SER A 40 8.18 7.56 1.54
CA SER A 40 7.86 6.33 0.83
C SER A 40 6.79 6.56 -0.24
N LYS A 41 6.84 5.75 -1.29
CA LYS A 41 5.90 5.84 -2.40
C LYS A 41 5.31 4.47 -2.66
N ILE A 42 3.99 4.38 -2.66
CA ILE A 42 3.31 3.13 -3.00
C ILE A 42 3.32 3.01 -4.52
N LEU A 43 3.81 1.89 -5.02
CA LEU A 43 3.96 1.67 -6.45
C LEU A 43 2.75 1.00 -7.06
N CYS A 44 2.24 -0.03 -6.42
CA CYS A 44 1.11 -0.80 -6.96
C CYS A 44 0.57 -1.77 -5.93
N CYS A 45 -0.57 -2.37 -6.26
CA CYS A 45 -1.16 -3.45 -5.49
C CYS A 45 -1.51 -4.57 -6.45
N LYS A 46 -1.12 -5.79 -6.14
CA LYS A 46 -1.35 -6.93 -7.02
C LYS A 46 -1.68 -8.17 -6.20
N VAL A 47 -2.33 -9.12 -6.85
CA VAL A 47 -2.53 -10.45 -6.27
C VAL A 47 -1.33 -11.30 -6.64
N GLN A 48 -0.70 -11.90 -5.63
CA GLN A 48 0.46 -12.74 -5.85
C GLN A 48 0.12 -14.18 -5.47
N ASN A 49 0.55 -15.12 -6.29
CA ASN A 49 0.32 -16.55 -6.07
C ASN A 49 -1.16 -16.88 -5.87
N SER A 50 -2.03 -16.16 -6.52
CA SER A 50 -3.49 -16.35 -6.51
C SER A 50 -4.15 -16.10 -5.16
N THR A 51 -3.39 -15.91 -4.10
CA THR A 51 -3.98 -15.80 -2.76
C THR A 51 -3.57 -14.58 -1.96
N GLU A 52 -2.41 -14.00 -2.21
CA GLU A 52 -1.92 -12.88 -1.41
C GLU A 52 -2.22 -11.57 -2.09
N VAL A 53 -2.77 -10.62 -1.34
CA VAL A 53 -2.97 -9.25 -1.83
C VAL A 53 -1.83 -8.42 -1.25
N CYS A 54 -1.00 -7.88 -2.13
CA CYS A 54 0.24 -7.24 -1.72
C CYS A 54 0.37 -5.84 -2.30
N VAL A 55 1.00 -4.96 -1.55
CA VAL A 55 1.42 -3.65 -2.06
C VAL A 55 2.94 -3.61 -2.09
N TRP A 56 3.48 -2.95 -3.10
CA TRP A 56 4.91 -2.73 -3.24
C TRP A 56 5.18 -1.27 -2.98
N VAL A 57 6.18 -1.00 -2.14
CA VAL A 57 6.46 0.34 -1.67
C VAL A 57 7.94 0.64 -1.88
N GLU A 58 8.22 1.73 -2.55
CA GLU A 58 9.57 2.22 -2.72
C GLU A 58 9.88 3.13 -1.53
N LEU A 59 11.01 2.89 -0.89
CA LEU A 59 11.36 3.66 0.28
C LEU A 59 12.88 3.68 0.43
N ASN A 60 13.36 4.54 1.31
CA ASN A 60 14.77 4.59 1.65
C ASN A 60 14.99 3.56 2.77
N ASP A 61 15.71 2.49 2.44
CA ASP A 61 15.89 1.38 3.36
C ASP A 61 16.55 1.81 4.67
N SER A 62 17.53 2.69 4.60
CA SER A 62 18.23 3.11 5.80
C SER A 62 17.34 3.91 6.74
N ASP A 63 16.24 4.49 6.25
CA ASP A 63 15.33 5.26 7.11
C ASP A 63 14.62 4.39 8.13
N PHE A 64 14.44 3.10 7.86
CA PHE A 64 13.84 2.21 8.84
C PHE A 64 14.72 2.03 10.08
N HIS A 65 16.01 2.24 9.91
CA HIS A 65 16.97 2.01 10.98
C HIS A 65 17.42 3.30 11.62
N ASP A 66 16.86 4.43 11.20
CA ASP A 66 17.20 5.73 11.72
C ASP A 66 16.10 6.20 12.65
N SER A 67 16.38 6.24 13.94
CA SER A 67 15.37 6.61 14.94
C SER A 67 14.92 8.06 14.82
N GLN A 68 15.59 8.86 14.02
CA GLN A 68 15.22 10.26 13.84
C GLN A 68 14.31 10.49 12.65
N VAL A 69 14.09 9.47 11.83
CA VAL A 69 13.21 9.58 10.69
C VAL A 69 11.79 9.24 11.12
N LEU A 70 10.85 10.06 10.69
CA LEU A 70 9.44 9.83 11.02
C LEU A 70 8.88 8.69 10.21
N ILE A 71 8.13 7.85 10.90
CA ILE A 71 7.38 6.74 10.28
C ILE A 71 5.92 7.18 10.27
N GLN A 72 5.26 6.99 9.13
CA GLN A 72 3.86 7.37 8.99
C GLN A 72 3.01 6.15 8.68
N PRO A 73 1.77 6.14 9.16
CA PRO A 73 0.82 5.11 8.73
C PRO A 73 0.21 5.51 7.40
N ILE A 74 0.04 4.54 6.53
CA ILE A 74 -0.76 4.71 5.31
C ILE A 74 -1.85 3.66 5.38
N THR A 75 -3.09 4.08 5.28
CA THR A 75 -4.21 3.15 5.27
C THR A 75 -4.48 2.74 3.84
N ILE A 76 -4.54 1.43 3.62
CA ILE A 76 -4.87 0.88 2.31
C ILE A 76 -6.29 0.37 2.38
N LYS A 77 -7.17 0.85 1.50
CA LYS A 77 -8.57 0.44 1.47
C LYS A 77 -8.92 -0.16 0.13
N ILE A 78 -9.73 -1.21 0.18
CA ILE A 78 -10.14 -1.97 -0.99
C ILE A 78 -11.65 -1.83 -1.14
N PHE A 79 -12.08 -1.42 -2.33
CA PHE A 79 -13.50 -1.24 -2.65
C PHE A 79 -13.85 -2.08 -3.86
N GLY A 80 -14.99 -2.76 -3.83
CA GLY A 80 -15.51 -3.47 -4.99
C GLY A 80 -16.08 -2.50 -6.01
N THR A 81 -16.11 -2.92 -7.26
CA THR A 81 -16.72 -2.12 -8.32
C THR A 81 -18.18 -1.85 -7.98
N GLY A 82 -18.58 -0.60 -8.07
CA GLY A 82 -19.95 -0.20 -7.79
C GLY A 82 -20.22 0.15 -6.33
N TRP A 83 -19.24 -0.05 -5.45
CA TRP A 83 -19.40 0.31 -4.05
C TRP A 83 -19.27 1.82 -3.88
N ASN A 84 -19.96 2.35 -2.89
CA ASN A 84 -19.83 3.75 -2.54
C ASN A 84 -18.50 3.98 -1.83
N ILE A 85 -17.78 5.02 -2.24
CA ILE A 85 -16.49 5.34 -1.61
C ILE A 85 -16.54 6.68 -0.87
N ASP A 86 -17.73 7.15 -0.52
CA ASP A 86 -17.88 8.45 0.16
C ASP A 86 -17.13 8.52 1.48
N GLU A 87 -16.85 7.39 2.10
CA GLU A 87 -16.14 7.41 3.36
C GLU A 87 -14.73 8.01 3.25
N ILE A 88 -14.15 8.04 2.05
CA ILE A 88 -12.81 8.62 1.87
C ILE A 88 -12.82 9.93 1.11
N LYS A 89 -13.97 10.42 0.67
CA LYS A 89 -14.01 11.56 -0.26
C LYS A 89 -13.38 12.83 0.30
N ASP A 90 -13.40 13.01 1.60
CA ASP A 90 -12.82 14.20 2.23
C ASP A 90 -11.44 13.94 2.82
N LYS A 91 -10.86 12.77 2.55
CA LYS A 91 -9.55 12.42 3.04
C LYS A 91 -8.51 12.65 1.97
N ASN A 92 -7.25 12.64 2.37
CA ASN A 92 -6.15 12.75 1.43
C ASN A 92 -5.90 11.34 0.86
N TYR A 93 -6.51 11.03 -0.26
CA TYR A 93 -6.44 9.68 -0.81
C TYR A 93 -5.85 9.69 -2.22
N GLU A 94 -5.36 8.53 -2.62
CA GLU A 94 -4.78 8.34 -3.94
C GLU A 94 -5.18 6.95 -4.44
N TYR A 95 -5.63 6.88 -5.69
CA TYR A 95 -5.88 5.60 -6.34
C TYR A 95 -4.55 4.90 -6.59
N ILE A 96 -4.47 3.63 -6.19
CA ILE A 96 -3.24 2.86 -6.34
C ILE A 96 -3.34 1.86 -7.49
N ASP A 97 -4.38 1.04 -7.52
CA ASP A 97 -4.45 -0.03 -8.51
C ASP A 97 -5.84 -0.66 -8.52
N THR A 98 -6.07 -1.46 -9.54
CA THR A 98 -7.26 -2.30 -9.65
C THR A 98 -6.78 -3.74 -9.68
N ILE A 99 -7.35 -4.58 -8.83
CA ILE A 99 -6.97 -5.99 -8.77
C ILE A 99 -8.16 -6.86 -9.14
N MET A 100 -7.85 -8.00 -9.72
CA MET A 100 -8.87 -8.96 -10.15
C MET A 100 -8.64 -10.28 -9.44
N ILE A 101 -9.73 -10.89 -8.99
CA ILE A 101 -9.70 -12.15 -8.26
C ILE A 101 -10.66 -13.11 -8.96
N GLY A 102 -10.31 -14.39 -8.94
CA GLY A 102 -11.17 -15.40 -9.55
C GLY A 102 -11.26 -15.26 -11.05
N GLU A 103 -10.11 -15.08 -11.69
CA GLU A 103 -10.02 -14.95 -13.14
C GLU A 103 -10.86 -13.77 -13.68
N GLY A 104 -10.90 -12.70 -12.89
CA GLY A 104 -11.58 -11.49 -13.32
C GLY A 104 -13.06 -11.43 -12.93
N ILE A 105 -13.56 -12.42 -12.21
CA ILE A 105 -14.94 -12.40 -11.76
C ILE A 105 -15.16 -11.30 -10.73
N PHE A 106 -14.18 -11.09 -9.84
CA PHE A 106 -14.27 -10.07 -8.81
C PHE A 106 -13.23 -9.00 -9.09
N VAL A 107 -13.67 -7.74 -9.16
CA VAL A 107 -12.79 -6.60 -9.48
C VAL A 107 -12.84 -5.62 -8.32
N TYR A 108 -11.69 -5.25 -7.80
CA TYR A 108 -11.57 -4.36 -6.65
C TYR A 108 -10.61 -3.22 -6.96
N HIS A 109 -10.84 -2.09 -6.32
CA HIS A 109 -10.08 -0.87 -6.54
C HIS A 109 -9.40 -0.49 -5.22
N VAL A 110 -8.12 -0.21 -5.28
CA VAL A 110 -7.29 -0.05 -4.08
C VAL A 110 -6.86 1.40 -3.97
N TYR A 111 -7.07 1.97 -2.80
CA TYR A 111 -6.73 3.35 -2.50
C TYR A 111 -5.81 3.42 -1.30
N ALA A 112 -4.89 4.38 -1.33
CA ALA A 112 -4.07 4.71 -0.17
C ALA A 112 -4.62 5.99 0.44
N ILE A 113 -4.68 6.02 1.76
CA ILE A 113 -5.14 7.20 2.48
C ILE A 113 -3.99 7.66 3.37
N TYR A 114 -3.57 8.90 3.16
CA TYR A 114 -2.46 9.48 3.88
C TYR A 114 -3.01 10.34 5.02
N GLU A 115 -2.42 10.18 6.18
CA GLU A 115 -2.93 10.86 7.37
C GLU A 115 -2.11 12.06 7.79
#